data_f82f28baa5a8b82dcbe3a8284544ff1c
#
_entry.id   f82f28baa5a8b82dcbe3a8284544ff1c
#
_cell.length_a   1.000
_cell.length_b   1.000
_cell.length_c   1.000
_cell.angle_alpha   90.00
_cell.angle_beta   90.00
_cell.angle_gamma   90.00
#
_symmetry.space_group_name_H-M   'P 1'
#
loop_
_entity.id
_entity.type
_entity.pdbx_description
1 polymer ?
#
loop_
_entity_poly.entity_id
_entity_poly.type
_entity_poly.pdbx_seq_one_letter_code
_entity_poly.pdbx_strand_id
1 'polypeptide(L)'
;MVSRLKKNSAEWFIEQINVENAKLLAFALVIGFIGYHGLLHLMYGPDSCTWLLMSGRYKGDHEWQPYGCMLHIYSKKDARRCLRYLAFWGKYNNFAFIGDSRIEQLYDYFIGVLKTKTEMDTSYSTIDHRTPNYTYIDTKLRLSVSFVWSNDISKTMVEQFRSWQSSDKPPSVIVAGTGLQLIRSRNATDPVLEEYKRNLTHLVQAIDSLAARHTQVLWKLVESVDTSRMKQPFVNNVDIDAYNAAAVEILTHSAAKIWNSPRLIVSGAYSEDGVSLSQTALRHSAQVVLNMFCNEQMNFGDGSCCAPPETANTRQLLLAAAAIVCAVLSIIKYLVHCSRRLQNGVQGYSLVNTNDNSEPSVLMALAKLGVIIAYFYLCDRTNFFMKENKYYSEWSFWLPVGYVFALGLFFTEESKSSRVLHREQTDEWKGWMQLVFLISQVTGATKVLPIYMLVRVLASSYLFLSGYGHVTYTSRRGDA
;
A
#
# COMPACT_ATOMS: atom_id res chain seq x y z
N MET A 1 -29.70 -11.92 -53.48
CA MET A 1 -29.72 -10.82 -52.49
C MET A 1 -30.14 -11.37 -51.12
N VAL A 2 -29.52 -12.39 -50.56
CA VAL A 2 -29.62 -12.84 -49.16
C VAL A 2 -28.46 -13.80 -48.89
N SER A 3 -27.24 -13.31 -48.66
CA SER A 3 -26.14 -14.08 -48.09
C SER A 3 -25.13 -13.21 -47.33
N ARG A 4 -25.65 -12.19 -46.64
CA ARG A 4 -24.87 -11.31 -45.78
C ARG A 4 -25.42 -11.28 -44.36
N LEU A 5 -25.63 -12.42 -43.73
CA LEU A 5 -26.08 -12.44 -42.32
C LEU A 5 -25.63 -13.74 -41.67
N LYS A 6 -24.54 -13.66 -41.00
CA LYS A 6 -23.95 -14.33 -39.83
C LYS A 6 -22.47 -14.57 -40.04
N LYS A 7 -21.68 -13.50 -40.03
CA LYS A 7 -20.31 -13.62 -39.54
C LYS A 7 -20.45 -14.08 -38.07
N ASN A 8 -19.91 -15.26 -37.75
CA ASN A 8 -19.93 -15.78 -36.40
C ASN A 8 -19.38 -14.71 -35.46
N SER A 9 -20.03 -14.53 -34.31
CA SER A 9 -19.60 -13.52 -33.31
C SER A 9 -18.14 -13.71 -32.91
N ALA A 10 -17.59 -14.90 -33.01
CA ALA A 10 -16.17 -15.19 -32.79
C ALA A 10 -15.25 -14.60 -33.86
N GLU A 11 -15.61 -14.68 -35.16
CA GLU A 11 -14.83 -14.07 -36.24
C GLU A 11 -14.83 -12.54 -36.18
N TRP A 12 -15.96 -11.94 -35.79
CA TRP A 12 -16.04 -10.50 -35.55
C TRP A 12 -15.13 -10.09 -34.37
N PHE A 13 -15.09 -10.88 -33.31
CA PHE A 13 -14.23 -10.64 -32.15
C PHE A 13 -12.74 -10.75 -32.51
N ILE A 14 -12.36 -11.73 -33.31
CA ILE A 14 -10.98 -11.94 -33.78
C ILE A 14 -10.53 -10.81 -34.72
N GLU A 15 -11.41 -10.32 -35.62
CA GLU A 15 -11.12 -9.16 -36.47
C GLU A 15 -10.94 -7.85 -35.66
N GLN A 16 -11.60 -7.74 -34.49
CA GLN A 16 -11.42 -6.59 -33.58
C GLN A 16 -10.08 -6.62 -32.82
N ILE A 17 -9.42 -7.78 -32.70
CA ILE A 17 -8.09 -7.91 -32.09
C ILE A 17 -7.01 -7.52 -33.12
N ASN A 18 -7.08 -6.30 -33.63
CA ASN A 18 -6.03 -5.70 -34.44
C ASN A 18 -5.03 -4.95 -33.52
N VAL A 19 -3.77 -4.87 -33.94
CA VAL A 19 -2.69 -4.18 -33.19
C VAL A 19 -3.08 -2.74 -32.82
N GLU A 20 -3.82 -2.05 -33.69
CA GLU A 20 -4.28 -0.69 -33.43
C GLU A 20 -5.36 -0.62 -32.34
N ASN A 21 -6.32 -1.52 -32.38
CA ASN A 21 -7.35 -1.62 -31.33
C ASN A 21 -6.74 -2.06 -29.98
N ALA A 22 -5.74 -2.93 -29.98
CA ALA A 22 -5.00 -3.32 -28.79
C ALA A 22 -4.24 -2.13 -28.17
N LYS A 23 -3.60 -1.28 -29.01
CA LYS A 23 -2.97 -0.04 -28.56
C LYS A 23 -3.97 0.95 -27.97
N LEU A 24 -5.12 1.12 -28.62
CA LEU A 24 -6.20 2.00 -28.14
C LEU A 24 -6.74 1.52 -26.80
N LEU A 25 -6.98 0.21 -26.68
CA LEU A 25 -7.43 -0.40 -25.43
C LEU A 25 -6.41 -0.21 -24.30
N ALA A 26 -5.13 -0.47 -24.58
CA ALA A 26 -4.05 -0.26 -23.61
C ALA A 26 -3.98 1.21 -23.15
N PHE A 27 -4.10 2.15 -24.08
CA PHE A 27 -4.12 3.57 -23.77
C PHE A 27 -5.35 3.97 -22.92
N ALA A 28 -6.53 3.47 -23.29
CA ALA A 28 -7.76 3.71 -22.52
C ALA A 28 -7.67 3.13 -21.10
N LEU A 29 -7.09 1.93 -20.94
CA LEU A 29 -6.86 1.31 -19.63
C LEU A 29 -5.89 2.14 -18.78
N VAL A 30 -4.79 2.62 -19.35
CA VAL A 30 -3.82 3.47 -18.64
C VAL A 30 -4.47 4.76 -18.16
N ILE A 31 -5.19 5.47 -19.05
CA ILE A 31 -5.90 6.70 -18.68
C ILE A 31 -6.99 6.44 -17.64
N GLY A 32 -7.78 5.37 -17.83
CA GLY A 32 -8.81 4.98 -16.87
C GLY A 32 -8.21 4.67 -15.49
N PHE A 33 -7.07 3.99 -15.45
CA PHE A 33 -6.36 3.66 -14.21
C PHE A 33 -5.80 4.92 -13.51
N ILE A 34 -5.21 5.84 -14.27
CA ILE A 34 -4.76 7.14 -13.74
C ILE A 34 -5.96 7.94 -13.21
N GLY A 35 -7.05 8.00 -13.95
CA GLY A 35 -8.27 8.72 -13.55
C GLY A 35 -8.89 8.13 -12.28
N TYR A 36 -8.97 6.81 -12.18
CA TYR A 36 -9.47 6.10 -11.00
C TYR A 36 -8.64 6.42 -9.75
N HIS A 37 -7.30 6.31 -9.84
CA HIS A 37 -6.44 6.63 -8.69
C HIS A 37 -6.43 8.12 -8.38
N GLY A 38 -6.52 9.00 -9.37
CA GLY A 38 -6.69 10.43 -9.16
C GLY A 38 -7.96 10.75 -8.38
N LEU A 39 -9.07 10.09 -8.70
CA LEU A 39 -10.34 10.22 -7.97
C LEU A 39 -10.22 9.73 -6.53
N LEU A 40 -9.55 8.60 -6.31
CA LEU A 40 -9.30 8.09 -4.95
C LEU A 40 -8.48 9.07 -4.10
N HIS A 41 -7.45 9.71 -4.69
CA HIS A 41 -6.68 10.74 -3.98
C HIS A 41 -7.50 11.99 -3.65
N LEU A 42 -8.44 12.36 -4.51
CA LEU A 42 -9.37 13.46 -4.21
C LEU A 42 -10.33 13.11 -3.07
N MET A 43 -10.77 11.85 -2.99
CA MET A 43 -11.71 11.40 -1.95
C MET A 43 -11.02 11.14 -0.60
N TYR A 44 -9.85 10.52 -0.59
CA TYR A 44 -9.19 10.01 0.63
C TYR A 44 -7.91 10.77 1.01
N GLY A 45 -7.50 11.75 0.21
CA GLY A 45 -6.24 12.47 0.39
C GLY A 45 -5.00 11.66 -0.03
N PRO A 46 -3.82 12.31 -0.11
CA PRO A 46 -2.59 11.66 -0.56
C PRO A 46 -1.80 10.96 0.55
N ASP A 47 -2.22 11.08 1.83
CA ASP A 47 -1.46 10.58 2.98
C ASP A 47 -1.70 9.09 3.22
N SER A 48 -0.68 8.29 2.95
CA SER A 48 -0.71 6.84 3.17
C SER A 48 -0.80 6.44 4.65
N CYS A 49 -0.41 7.31 5.59
CA CYS A 49 -0.62 7.10 7.01
C CYS A 49 -2.10 7.15 7.39
N THR A 50 -2.85 8.06 6.82
CA THR A 50 -4.31 8.12 7.01
C THR A 50 -4.95 6.83 6.50
N TRP A 51 -4.54 6.30 5.36
CA TRP A 51 -5.07 5.03 4.84
C TRP A 51 -4.77 3.84 5.77
N LEU A 52 -3.54 3.77 6.32
CA LEU A 52 -3.16 2.75 7.30
C LEU A 52 -4.08 2.74 8.53
N LEU A 53 -4.41 3.93 9.03
CA LEU A 53 -5.19 4.11 10.25
C LEU A 53 -6.69 3.93 10.05
N MET A 54 -7.21 4.25 8.86
CA MET A 54 -8.66 4.33 8.63
C MET A 54 -9.28 3.02 8.14
N SER A 55 -8.65 2.34 7.18
CA SER A 55 -9.33 1.26 6.47
C SER A 55 -8.39 0.16 5.99
N GLY A 56 -8.98 -1.01 5.68
CA GLY A 56 -8.27 -2.18 5.18
C GLY A 56 -9.19 -3.38 5.08
N ARG A 57 -8.63 -4.50 4.65
CA ARG A 57 -9.34 -5.77 4.53
C ARG A 57 -8.43 -6.94 4.82
N TYR A 58 -9.00 -8.08 5.14
CA TYR A 58 -8.26 -9.34 5.18
C TYR A 58 -8.06 -9.87 3.75
N LYS A 59 -6.83 -10.29 3.46
CA LYS A 59 -6.49 -11.08 2.28
C LYS A 59 -6.16 -12.50 2.73
N GLY A 60 -6.89 -13.46 2.20
CA GLY A 60 -6.88 -14.83 2.75
C GLY A 60 -7.36 -14.84 4.20
N ASP A 61 -7.03 -15.89 4.94
CA ASP A 61 -7.63 -16.11 6.25
C ASP A 61 -6.98 -15.32 7.39
N HIS A 62 -5.78 -14.75 7.18
CA HIS A 62 -5.02 -14.20 8.31
C HIS A 62 -4.17 -12.95 8.03
N GLU A 63 -4.11 -12.43 6.81
CA GLU A 63 -3.27 -11.28 6.50
C GLU A 63 -4.10 -9.99 6.35
N TRP A 64 -3.84 -9.03 7.24
CA TRP A 64 -4.43 -7.70 7.15
C TRP A 64 -3.72 -6.85 6.11
N GLN A 65 -4.49 -6.23 5.22
CA GLN A 65 -4.01 -5.34 4.17
C GLN A 65 -4.74 -4.00 4.24
N PRO A 66 -4.04 -2.90 4.60
CA PRO A 66 -4.56 -1.55 4.45
C PRO A 66 -4.88 -1.24 2.99
N TYR A 67 -5.90 -0.41 2.73
CA TYR A 67 -6.12 0.09 1.38
C TYR A 67 -5.06 1.12 1.03
N GLY A 68 -4.52 1.02 -0.16
CA GLY A 68 -3.68 2.04 -0.78
C GLY A 68 -2.20 2.03 -0.47
N CYS A 69 -1.76 1.32 0.57
CA CYS A 69 -0.34 1.22 0.92
C CYS A 69 0.04 -0.19 1.39
N MET A 70 1.31 -0.53 1.26
CA MET A 70 1.80 -1.84 1.71
C MET A 70 2.13 -1.84 3.20
N LEU A 71 1.58 -2.80 3.93
CA LEU A 71 1.96 -3.01 5.33
C LEU A 71 3.32 -3.73 5.37
N HIS A 72 4.33 -3.06 5.93
CA HIS A 72 5.60 -3.73 6.21
C HIS A 72 5.46 -4.60 7.45
N ILE A 73 5.72 -5.90 7.32
CA ILE A 73 5.62 -6.84 8.45
C ILE A 73 6.93 -6.81 9.22
N TYR A 74 6.93 -6.09 10.35
CA TYR A 74 8.06 -6.03 11.24
C TYR A 74 8.21 -7.34 12.01
N SER A 75 9.29 -8.07 11.72
CA SER A 75 9.76 -9.12 12.62
C SER A 75 10.34 -8.48 13.89
N LYS A 76 10.49 -9.25 14.96
CA LYS A 76 11.17 -8.80 16.18
C LYS A 76 12.55 -8.18 15.90
N LYS A 77 13.30 -8.79 14.98
CA LYS A 77 14.62 -8.31 14.58
C LYS A 77 14.54 -6.96 13.86
N ASP A 78 13.57 -6.79 12.97
CA ASP A 78 13.39 -5.57 12.17
C ASP A 78 12.86 -4.41 13.03
N ALA A 79 11.91 -4.68 13.94
CA ALA A 79 11.43 -3.68 14.88
C ALA A 79 12.58 -3.15 15.77
N ARG A 80 13.39 -4.04 16.35
CA ARG A 80 14.56 -3.64 17.14
C ARG A 80 15.63 -2.94 16.29
N ARG A 81 15.77 -3.28 15.01
CA ARG A 81 16.68 -2.60 14.08
C ARG A 81 16.24 -1.16 13.82
N CYS A 82 14.94 -0.93 13.60
CA CYS A 82 14.38 0.41 13.48
C CYS A 82 14.67 1.26 14.72
N LEU A 83 14.30 0.76 15.91
CA LEU A 83 14.51 1.50 17.17
C LEU A 83 15.98 1.78 17.44
N ARG A 84 16.88 0.84 17.12
CA ARG A 84 18.34 1.06 17.25
C ARG A 84 18.84 2.12 16.29
N TYR A 85 18.34 2.13 15.07
CA TYR A 85 18.69 3.17 14.09
C TYR A 85 18.29 4.56 14.59
N LEU A 86 17.07 4.71 15.12
CA LEU A 86 16.61 5.97 15.70
C LEU A 86 17.42 6.38 16.92
N ALA A 87 17.74 5.43 17.81
CA ALA A 87 18.58 5.68 18.98
C ALA A 87 19.99 6.13 18.58
N PHE A 88 20.56 5.59 17.51
CA PHE A 88 21.87 5.99 16.98
C PHE A 88 21.87 7.47 16.54
N TRP A 89 20.78 7.93 15.90
CA TRP A 89 20.60 9.33 15.52
C TRP A 89 20.15 10.23 16.68
N GLY A 90 20.28 9.77 17.91
CA GLY A 90 19.99 10.55 19.11
C GLY A 90 18.52 10.71 19.47
N LYS A 91 17.62 10.06 18.74
CA LYS A 91 16.17 10.08 19.03
C LYS A 91 15.84 9.18 20.23
N TYR A 92 14.84 9.59 20.99
CA TYR A 92 14.26 8.79 22.06
C TYR A 92 13.03 8.06 21.53
N ASN A 93 12.95 6.76 21.77
CA ASN A 93 11.83 5.91 21.38
C ASN A 93 10.86 5.81 22.56
N ASN A 94 10.07 6.87 22.78
CA ASN A 94 9.13 6.93 23.90
C ASN A 94 7.71 6.66 23.42
N PHE A 95 7.14 5.56 23.88
CA PHE A 95 5.73 5.20 23.61
C PHE A 95 4.94 5.28 24.90
N ALA A 96 3.74 5.85 24.83
CA ALA A 96 2.80 5.84 25.95
C ALA A 96 1.48 5.23 25.47
N PHE A 97 0.98 4.29 26.25
CA PHE A 97 -0.33 3.68 26.08
C PHE A 97 -1.21 4.13 27.26
N ILE A 98 -2.41 4.64 26.97
CA ILE A 98 -3.33 5.08 28.02
C ILE A 98 -4.75 4.65 27.67
N GLY A 99 -5.40 3.92 28.56
CA GLY A 99 -6.75 3.45 28.34
C GLY A 99 -7.15 2.24 29.19
N ASP A 100 -8.11 1.50 28.69
CA ASP A 100 -8.71 0.33 29.32
C ASP A 100 -7.97 -0.97 29.01
N SER A 101 -8.59 -2.10 29.38
CA SER A 101 -8.01 -3.44 29.20
C SER A 101 -7.62 -3.80 27.76
N ARG A 102 -8.25 -3.22 26.74
CA ARG A 102 -7.88 -3.48 25.33
C ARG A 102 -6.62 -2.73 24.92
N ILE A 103 -6.38 -1.56 25.51
CA ILE A 103 -5.10 -0.84 25.32
C ILE A 103 -3.99 -1.55 26.11
N GLU A 104 -4.29 -2.10 27.29
CA GLU A 104 -3.35 -2.93 28.06
C GLU A 104 -2.91 -4.17 27.30
N GLN A 105 -3.85 -4.93 26.71
CA GLN A 105 -3.54 -6.08 25.87
C GLN A 105 -2.63 -5.71 24.67
N LEU A 106 -2.89 -4.56 24.05
CA LEU A 106 -2.07 -4.07 22.96
C LEU A 106 -0.66 -3.69 23.43
N TYR A 107 -0.54 -3.04 24.61
CA TYR A 107 0.73 -2.73 25.24
C TYR A 107 1.55 -3.99 25.54
N ASP A 108 0.94 -4.98 26.15
CA ASP A 108 1.61 -6.25 26.47
C ASP A 108 2.11 -6.96 25.22
N TYR A 109 1.27 -7.00 24.18
CA TYR A 109 1.66 -7.58 22.90
C TYR A 109 2.80 -6.80 22.24
N PHE A 110 2.72 -5.47 22.25
CA PHE A 110 3.75 -4.58 21.66
C PHE A 110 5.10 -4.78 22.34
N ILE A 111 5.12 -4.86 23.67
CA ILE A 111 6.34 -5.18 24.41
C ILE A 111 6.84 -6.59 24.07
N GLY A 112 5.95 -7.59 23.99
CA GLY A 112 6.30 -8.95 23.61
C GLY A 112 7.03 -9.06 22.26
N VAL A 113 6.67 -8.20 21.29
CA VAL A 113 7.38 -8.09 20.02
C VAL A 113 8.78 -7.51 20.21
N LEU A 114 9.00 -6.64 21.17
CA LEU A 114 10.28 -5.94 21.37
C LEU A 114 11.23 -6.64 22.33
N LYS A 115 10.75 -7.35 23.37
CA LYS A 115 11.57 -8.06 24.36
C LYS A 115 12.44 -9.16 23.73
N THR A 116 13.68 -9.31 24.20
CA THR A 116 14.53 -10.45 23.84
C THR A 116 14.19 -11.69 24.70
N LYS A 117 14.57 -12.90 24.23
CA LYS A 117 14.35 -14.14 25.01
C LYS A 117 14.97 -14.08 26.41
N THR A 118 16.16 -13.50 26.54
CA THR A 118 16.89 -13.32 27.80
C THR A 118 16.18 -12.35 28.76
N GLU A 119 15.44 -11.36 28.24
CA GLU A 119 14.70 -10.38 29.02
C GLU A 119 13.30 -10.89 29.41
N MET A 120 12.77 -11.89 28.72
CA MET A 120 11.53 -12.55 29.10
C MET A 120 11.67 -13.25 30.47
N ASP A 121 12.80 -13.88 30.73
CA ASP A 121 13.03 -14.62 31.98
C ASP A 121 13.29 -13.71 33.19
N THR A 122 13.86 -12.52 32.97
CA THR A 122 14.19 -11.57 34.05
C THR A 122 13.09 -10.55 34.34
N SER A 123 12.18 -10.27 33.39
CA SER A 123 11.16 -9.22 33.53
C SER A 123 9.87 -9.66 34.22
N TYR A 124 9.66 -10.95 34.47
CA TYR A 124 8.55 -11.43 35.30
C TYR A 124 8.67 -10.98 36.77
N SER A 125 9.84 -10.51 37.20
CA SER A 125 10.09 -10.10 38.58
C SER A 125 9.88 -8.60 38.84
N THR A 126 9.64 -7.75 37.83
CA THR A 126 9.54 -6.29 38.00
C THR A 126 8.19 -5.69 37.59
N ILE A 127 7.25 -6.49 37.06
CA ILE A 127 5.89 -6.01 36.84
C ILE A 127 5.12 -6.25 38.13
N ASP A 128 5.13 -5.26 39.01
CA ASP A 128 4.24 -5.25 40.16
C ASP A 128 2.81 -4.99 39.66
N HIS A 129 2.05 -6.07 39.44
CA HIS A 129 0.61 -6.01 39.07
C HIS A 129 -0.28 -5.31 40.11
N ARG A 130 0.30 -4.77 41.18
CA ARG A 130 -0.41 -4.01 42.19
C ARG A 130 -0.56 -2.53 41.87
N THR A 131 0.24 -2.02 40.91
CA THR A 131 0.12 -0.64 40.41
C THR A 131 -0.55 -0.63 39.06
N PRO A 132 -1.53 0.28 38.81
CA PRO A 132 -2.23 0.33 37.52
C PRO A 132 -1.37 0.92 36.36
N ASN A 133 -0.12 1.28 36.64
CA ASN A 133 0.78 1.92 35.69
C ASN A 133 2.10 1.15 35.65
N TYR A 134 2.54 0.78 34.43
CA TYR A 134 3.81 0.06 34.24
C TYR A 134 4.67 0.78 33.21
N THR A 135 5.98 0.58 33.31
CA THR A 135 6.92 1.12 32.33
C THR A 135 7.99 0.08 32.00
N TYR A 136 8.16 -0.20 30.72
CA TYR A 136 9.26 -1.02 30.21
C TYR A 136 10.36 -0.12 29.65
N ILE A 137 11.62 -0.36 30.04
CA ILE A 137 12.77 0.42 29.61
C ILE A 137 13.84 -0.50 29.02
N ASP A 138 14.30 -0.20 27.78
CA ASP A 138 15.48 -0.81 27.15
C ASP A 138 16.50 0.31 26.85
N THR A 139 17.55 0.37 27.69
CA THR A 139 18.59 1.40 27.59
C THR A 139 19.39 1.33 26.29
N LYS A 140 19.57 0.12 25.71
CA LYS A 140 20.30 -0.09 24.46
C LYS A 140 19.56 0.48 23.25
N LEU A 141 18.24 0.50 23.31
CA LEU A 141 17.38 1.05 22.28
C LEU A 141 16.91 2.49 22.58
N ARG A 142 17.33 3.06 23.72
CA ARG A 142 16.75 4.30 24.26
C ARG A 142 15.22 4.29 24.20
N LEU A 143 14.67 3.13 24.54
CA LEU A 143 13.24 2.83 24.47
C LEU A 143 12.62 2.94 25.85
N SER A 144 11.51 3.65 25.93
CA SER A 144 10.61 3.66 27.08
C SER A 144 9.19 3.41 26.58
N VAL A 145 8.52 2.40 27.10
CA VAL A 145 7.13 2.11 26.80
C VAL A 145 6.35 2.12 28.10
N SER A 146 5.47 3.09 28.28
CA SER A 146 4.67 3.24 29.48
C SER A 146 3.20 2.88 29.21
N PHE A 147 2.55 2.28 30.18
CA PHE A 147 1.11 2.07 30.21
C PHE A 147 0.51 2.79 31.40
N VAL A 148 -0.60 3.49 31.18
CA VAL A 148 -1.38 4.20 32.18
C VAL A 148 -2.83 3.72 32.08
N TRP A 149 -3.32 3.17 33.18
CA TRP A 149 -4.69 2.67 33.25
C TRP A 149 -5.69 3.83 33.31
N SER A 150 -6.69 3.82 32.42
CA SER A 150 -7.80 4.76 32.45
C SER A 150 -9.06 4.13 31.89
N ASN A 151 -10.06 3.93 32.73
CA ASN A 151 -11.35 3.33 32.33
C ASN A 151 -12.23 4.29 31.52
N ASP A 152 -12.05 5.58 31.71
CA ASP A 152 -12.82 6.65 31.12
C ASP A 152 -11.92 7.88 30.84
N ILE A 153 -12.48 8.88 30.20
CA ILE A 153 -11.81 10.18 30.07
C ILE A 153 -12.00 10.98 31.36
N SER A 154 -11.29 10.51 32.40
CA SER A 154 -11.34 11.10 33.73
C SER A 154 -10.36 12.25 33.88
N LYS A 155 -10.46 12.95 35.02
CA LYS A 155 -9.47 13.96 35.40
C LYS A 155 -8.05 13.43 35.37
N THR A 156 -7.85 12.17 35.77
CA THR A 156 -6.53 11.52 35.77
C THR A 156 -5.95 11.37 34.36
N MET A 157 -6.76 11.05 33.35
CA MET A 157 -6.33 11.03 31.97
C MET A 157 -5.91 12.42 31.49
N VAL A 158 -6.70 13.45 31.77
CA VAL A 158 -6.42 14.84 31.42
C VAL A 158 -5.15 15.34 32.10
N GLU A 159 -4.97 15.03 33.38
CA GLU A 159 -3.78 15.37 34.15
C GLU A 159 -2.53 14.66 33.59
N GLN A 160 -2.65 13.43 33.17
CA GLN A 160 -1.56 12.68 32.52
C GLN A 160 -1.13 13.32 31.20
N PHE A 161 -2.07 13.71 30.35
CA PHE A 161 -1.75 14.45 29.13
C PHE A 161 -1.08 15.80 29.41
N ARG A 162 -1.54 16.55 30.43
CA ARG A 162 -0.91 17.79 30.87
C ARG A 162 0.49 17.55 31.44
N SER A 163 0.70 16.46 32.17
CA SER A 163 2.02 16.05 32.65
C SER A 163 2.99 15.79 31.49
N TRP A 164 2.55 15.10 30.45
CA TRP A 164 3.38 14.91 29.25
C TRP A 164 3.63 16.22 28.51
N GLN A 165 2.65 17.11 28.46
CA GLN A 165 2.80 18.45 27.84
C GLN A 165 3.89 19.29 28.57
N SER A 166 3.97 19.19 29.89
CA SER A 166 4.99 19.93 30.69
C SER A 166 6.33 19.22 30.78
N SER A 167 6.43 17.96 30.33
CA SER A 167 7.67 17.19 30.37
C SER A 167 8.70 17.68 29.36
N ASP A 168 9.98 17.69 29.71
CA ASP A 168 11.08 18.00 28.78
C ASP A 168 11.20 16.99 27.64
N LYS A 169 10.81 15.73 27.90
CA LYS A 169 10.86 14.61 26.97
C LYS A 169 9.48 13.94 26.86
N PRO A 170 8.55 14.57 26.13
CA PRO A 170 7.23 13.99 25.94
C PRO A 170 7.33 12.65 25.15
N PRO A 171 6.32 11.77 25.23
CA PRO A 171 6.25 10.60 24.39
C PRO A 171 6.31 10.95 22.92
N SER A 172 7.01 10.14 22.12
CA SER A 172 7.01 10.28 20.65
C SER A 172 5.68 9.85 20.04
N VAL A 173 5.09 8.81 20.62
CA VAL A 173 3.78 8.29 20.23
C VAL A 173 2.93 8.03 21.46
N ILE A 174 1.69 8.52 21.47
CA ILE A 174 0.68 8.23 22.46
C ILE A 174 -0.42 7.42 21.78
N VAL A 175 -0.69 6.22 22.27
CA VAL A 175 -1.84 5.40 21.89
C VAL A 175 -2.88 5.53 23.00
N ALA A 176 -3.95 6.26 22.72
CA ALA A 176 -5.03 6.48 23.67
C ALA A 176 -6.33 5.84 23.16
N GLY A 177 -7.14 5.33 24.07
CA GLY A 177 -8.44 4.78 23.74
C GLY A 177 -9.15 4.26 24.97
N THR A 178 -10.43 4.59 25.10
CA THR A 178 -11.29 4.15 26.20
C THR A 178 -12.75 4.20 25.78
N GLY A 179 -13.61 3.48 26.46
CA GLY A 179 -15.05 3.48 26.22
C GLY A 179 -15.70 2.16 26.54
N LEU A 180 -15.06 1.02 26.29
CA LEU A 180 -15.66 -0.30 26.53
C LEU A 180 -15.99 -0.51 28.01
N GLN A 181 -15.05 -0.17 28.89
CA GLN A 181 -15.25 -0.30 30.33
C GLN A 181 -16.26 0.71 30.87
N LEU A 182 -16.34 1.90 30.28
CA LEU A 182 -17.33 2.91 30.64
C LEU A 182 -18.74 2.45 30.29
N ILE A 183 -18.95 1.94 29.05
CA ILE A 183 -20.22 1.35 28.59
C ILE A 183 -20.65 0.20 29.53
N ARG A 184 -19.70 -0.66 29.90
CA ARG A 184 -19.95 -1.80 30.80
C ARG A 184 -20.36 -1.37 32.21
N SER A 185 -19.70 -0.35 32.77
CA SER A 185 -19.86 0.02 34.19
C SER A 185 -21.04 0.94 34.48
N ARG A 186 -21.41 1.82 33.51
CA ARG A 186 -22.41 2.87 33.72
C ARG A 186 -23.68 2.73 32.90
N ASN A 187 -23.80 1.68 32.11
CA ASN A 187 -24.76 1.56 31.00
C ASN A 187 -24.69 2.76 30.03
N ALA A 188 -24.89 2.53 28.76
CA ALA A 188 -24.82 3.56 27.73
C ALA A 188 -26.09 4.45 27.78
N THR A 189 -26.11 5.41 28.69
CA THR A 189 -27.21 6.40 28.80
C THR A 189 -26.76 7.73 28.20
N ASP A 190 -27.71 8.51 27.66
CA ASP A 190 -27.42 9.81 27.06
C ASP A 190 -26.61 10.75 27.98
N PRO A 191 -26.86 10.88 29.29
CA PRO A 191 -26.05 11.70 30.18
C PRO A 191 -24.58 11.28 30.25
N VAL A 192 -24.30 9.98 30.21
CA VAL A 192 -22.93 9.44 30.27
C VAL A 192 -22.19 9.69 28.96
N LEU A 193 -22.87 9.59 27.82
CA LEU A 193 -22.33 9.94 26.53
C LEU A 193 -21.99 11.45 26.43
N GLU A 194 -22.86 12.33 26.94
CA GLU A 194 -22.58 13.76 26.96
C GLU A 194 -21.45 14.13 27.95
N GLU A 195 -21.31 13.42 29.05
CA GLU A 195 -20.14 13.56 29.93
C GLU A 195 -18.86 13.15 29.20
N TYR A 196 -18.89 12.03 28.46
CA TYR A 196 -17.77 11.56 27.63
C TYR A 196 -17.37 12.61 26.60
N LYS A 197 -18.32 13.17 25.85
CA LYS A 197 -18.07 14.23 24.85
C LYS A 197 -17.40 15.46 25.47
N ARG A 198 -17.91 15.94 26.59
CA ARG A 198 -17.38 17.10 27.32
C ARG A 198 -15.94 16.85 27.80
N ASN A 199 -15.67 15.67 28.38
CA ASN A 199 -14.35 15.33 28.86
C ASN A 199 -13.35 15.20 27.69
N LEU A 200 -13.78 14.63 26.57
CA LEU A 200 -12.97 14.53 25.36
C LEU A 200 -12.62 15.91 24.78
N THR A 201 -13.59 16.84 24.77
CA THR A 201 -13.36 18.22 24.35
C THR A 201 -12.31 18.92 25.21
N HIS A 202 -12.29 18.67 26.52
CA HIS A 202 -11.24 19.20 27.40
C HIS A 202 -9.85 18.62 27.12
N LEU A 203 -9.79 17.41 26.55
CA LEU A 203 -8.52 16.75 26.20
C LEU A 203 -7.90 17.31 24.91
N VAL A 204 -8.70 17.83 23.97
CA VAL A 204 -8.27 18.33 22.66
C VAL A 204 -7.13 19.34 22.78
N GLN A 205 -7.25 20.32 23.69
CA GLN A 205 -6.20 21.34 23.86
C GLN A 205 -4.83 20.75 24.25
N ALA A 206 -4.83 19.73 25.10
CA ALA A 206 -3.59 19.05 25.49
C ALA A 206 -3.01 18.22 24.34
N ILE A 207 -3.88 17.57 23.55
CA ILE A 207 -3.50 16.83 22.35
C ILE A 207 -2.83 17.75 21.32
N ASP A 208 -3.44 18.89 21.03
CA ASP A 208 -2.93 19.85 20.04
C ASP A 208 -1.58 20.42 20.48
N SER A 209 -1.42 20.72 21.76
CA SER A 209 -0.16 21.18 22.33
C SER A 209 0.95 20.13 22.24
N LEU A 210 0.64 18.87 22.46
CA LEU A 210 1.59 17.76 22.31
C LEU A 210 1.96 17.54 20.84
N ALA A 211 1.01 17.62 19.93
CA ALA A 211 1.25 17.52 18.50
C ALA A 211 2.17 18.65 17.99
N ALA A 212 2.03 19.87 18.51
CA ALA A 212 2.95 20.98 18.22
C ALA A 212 4.39 20.69 18.66
N ARG A 213 4.60 19.76 19.59
CA ARG A 213 5.92 19.26 20.06
C ARG A 213 6.34 17.97 19.37
N HIS A 214 5.77 17.65 18.20
CA HIS A 214 6.04 16.44 17.40
C HIS A 214 5.65 15.11 18.08
N THR A 215 4.76 15.13 19.08
CA THR A 215 4.16 13.93 19.62
C THR A 215 3.01 13.47 18.71
N GLN A 216 3.03 12.25 18.26
CA GLN A 216 1.92 11.68 17.49
C GLN A 216 0.90 11.08 18.47
N VAL A 217 -0.31 11.60 18.47
CA VAL A 217 -1.40 11.08 19.31
C VAL A 217 -2.35 10.28 18.44
N LEU A 218 -2.46 8.97 18.71
CA LEU A 218 -3.38 8.04 18.10
C LEU A 218 -4.58 7.82 19.02
N TRP A 219 -5.75 8.19 18.59
CA TRP A 219 -6.99 7.84 19.28
C TRP A 219 -7.57 6.57 18.67
N LYS A 220 -7.38 5.46 19.37
CA LYS A 220 -7.87 4.15 18.95
C LYS A 220 -9.37 4.05 19.25
N LEU A 221 -10.19 3.87 18.21
CA LEU A 221 -11.62 3.63 18.37
C LEU A 221 -11.87 2.26 18.98
N VAL A 222 -12.94 2.19 19.77
CA VAL A 222 -13.34 0.95 20.44
C VAL A 222 -13.80 -0.07 19.41
N GLU A 223 -13.24 -1.26 19.46
CA GLU A 223 -13.61 -2.36 18.57
C GLU A 223 -14.95 -2.98 18.96
N SER A 224 -15.64 -3.52 17.97
CA SER A 224 -16.87 -4.29 18.17
C SER A 224 -16.62 -5.53 19.05
N VAL A 225 -17.69 -6.03 19.61
CA VAL A 225 -17.72 -7.24 20.42
C VAL A 225 -18.57 -8.31 19.72
N ASP A 226 -18.22 -9.58 19.89
CA ASP A 226 -19.03 -10.69 19.39
C ASP A 226 -20.01 -11.13 20.50
N THR A 227 -21.21 -10.59 20.46
CA THR A 227 -22.26 -10.88 21.44
C THR A 227 -22.70 -12.34 21.43
N SER A 228 -22.49 -13.09 20.32
CA SER A 228 -22.84 -14.49 20.22
C SER A 228 -21.96 -15.41 21.08
N ARG A 229 -20.72 -14.99 21.34
CA ARG A 229 -19.73 -15.71 22.17
C ARG A 229 -19.77 -15.31 23.62
N MET A 230 -20.45 -14.24 23.97
CA MET A 230 -20.57 -13.80 25.35
C MET A 230 -21.54 -14.67 26.13
N LYS A 231 -21.15 -15.11 27.32
CA LYS A 231 -22.05 -15.83 28.24
C LYS A 231 -23.23 -14.98 28.71
N GLN A 232 -23.00 -13.69 28.90
CA GLN A 232 -24.02 -12.67 29.17
C GLN A 232 -23.63 -11.40 28.40
N PRO A 233 -24.45 -10.95 27.45
CA PRO A 233 -24.17 -9.72 26.69
C PRO A 233 -24.34 -8.50 27.62
N PHE A 234 -23.25 -7.85 27.97
CA PHE A 234 -23.23 -6.66 28.83
C PHE A 234 -22.87 -5.38 28.08
N VAL A 235 -22.56 -5.47 26.77
CA VAL A 235 -22.23 -4.38 25.90
C VAL A 235 -22.89 -4.64 24.54
N ASN A 236 -23.48 -3.60 23.96
CA ASN A 236 -24.04 -3.64 22.61
C ASN A 236 -23.13 -2.89 21.63
N ASN A 237 -23.01 -3.38 20.41
CA ASN A 237 -22.23 -2.72 19.37
C ASN A 237 -22.82 -1.35 18.96
N VAL A 238 -24.13 -1.15 19.11
CA VAL A 238 -24.79 0.14 18.86
C VAL A 238 -24.26 1.22 19.82
N ASP A 239 -24.06 0.86 21.08
CA ASP A 239 -23.51 1.78 22.09
C ASP A 239 -22.04 2.10 21.77
N ILE A 240 -21.25 1.08 21.38
CA ILE A 240 -19.87 1.28 20.94
C ILE A 240 -19.81 2.23 19.76
N ASP A 241 -20.71 2.08 18.80
CA ASP A 241 -20.76 2.96 17.60
C ASP A 241 -21.13 4.40 17.97
N ALA A 242 -22.02 4.61 18.96
CA ALA A 242 -22.37 5.95 19.45
C ALA A 242 -21.16 6.66 20.10
N TYR A 243 -20.39 5.97 20.94
CA TYR A 243 -19.17 6.51 21.55
C TYR A 243 -18.07 6.78 20.52
N ASN A 244 -17.90 5.87 19.55
CA ASN A 244 -16.96 6.07 18.46
C ASN A 244 -17.33 7.27 17.57
N ALA A 245 -18.61 7.41 17.25
CA ALA A 245 -19.11 8.57 16.49
C ALA A 245 -18.84 9.89 17.21
N ALA A 246 -19.11 9.93 18.52
CA ALA A 246 -18.81 11.10 19.35
C ALA A 246 -17.30 11.42 19.39
N ALA A 247 -16.44 10.38 19.49
CA ALA A 247 -15.00 10.57 19.43
C ALA A 247 -14.53 11.12 18.09
N VAL A 248 -15.06 10.57 16.98
CA VAL A 248 -14.74 11.03 15.62
C VAL A 248 -15.18 12.48 15.42
N GLU A 249 -16.40 12.83 15.83
CA GLU A 249 -16.95 14.19 15.73
C GLU A 249 -16.02 15.22 16.39
N ILE A 250 -15.59 14.96 17.62
CA ILE A 250 -14.78 15.91 18.40
C ILE A 250 -13.33 15.93 17.89
N LEU A 251 -12.72 14.77 17.64
CA LEU A 251 -11.30 14.67 17.32
C LEU A 251 -10.96 14.97 15.86
N THR A 252 -11.92 14.97 14.95
CA THR A 252 -11.68 15.36 13.55
C THR A 252 -11.17 16.80 13.43
N HIS A 253 -11.49 17.64 14.40
CA HIS A 253 -11.04 19.05 14.45
C HIS A 253 -9.79 19.26 15.31
N SER A 254 -9.12 18.18 15.72
CA SER A 254 -7.91 18.21 16.53
C SER A 254 -6.70 17.59 15.77
N ALA A 255 -5.52 17.74 16.35
CA ALA A 255 -4.31 17.09 15.83
C ALA A 255 -4.22 15.58 16.15
N ALA A 256 -5.21 14.98 16.81
CA ALA A 256 -5.27 13.55 17.04
C ALA A 256 -5.50 12.79 15.73
N LYS A 257 -4.74 11.73 15.54
CA LYS A 257 -4.97 10.78 14.44
C LYS A 257 -5.99 9.74 14.88
N ILE A 258 -7.15 9.71 14.22
CA ILE A 258 -8.20 8.73 14.50
C ILE A 258 -7.76 7.36 13.96
N TRP A 259 -7.77 6.36 14.82
CA TRP A 259 -7.35 4.99 14.47
C TRP A 259 -8.56 4.05 14.44
N ASN A 260 -9.14 3.87 13.25
CA ASN A 260 -10.33 3.06 13.00
C ASN A 260 -10.01 1.62 12.55
N SER A 261 -8.84 1.36 11.96
CA SER A 261 -8.52 0.05 11.41
C SER A 261 -8.62 -1.12 12.41
N PRO A 262 -8.40 -0.98 13.75
CA PRO A 262 -8.59 -2.06 14.71
C PRO A 262 -10.03 -2.60 14.75
N ARG A 263 -11.04 -1.78 14.51
CA ARG A 263 -12.44 -2.22 14.43
C ARG A 263 -12.64 -3.23 13.29
N LEU A 264 -12.02 -2.97 12.14
CA LEU A 264 -12.08 -3.85 10.98
C LEU A 264 -11.18 -5.09 11.15
N ILE A 265 -10.06 -4.95 11.84
CA ILE A 265 -9.16 -6.07 12.17
C ILE A 265 -9.88 -7.08 13.07
N VAL A 266 -10.59 -6.62 14.09
CA VAL A 266 -11.30 -7.50 15.03
C VAL A 266 -12.48 -8.21 14.36
N SER A 267 -13.19 -7.59 13.44
CA SER A 267 -14.32 -8.21 12.74
C SER A 267 -13.97 -9.52 12.01
N GLY A 268 -12.69 -9.71 11.64
CA GLY A 268 -12.19 -10.96 11.05
C GLY A 268 -11.47 -11.91 12.03
N ALA A 269 -11.28 -11.50 13.29
CA ALA A 269 -10.47 -12.24 14.24
C ALA A 269 -10.93 -12.03 15.71
N TYR A 270 -12.17 -12.42 16.01
CA TYR A 270 -12.68 -12.39 17.37
C TYR A 270 -11.99 -13.42 18.28
N SER A 271 -11.85 -13.08 19.57
CA SER A 271 -11.40 -14.01 20.59
C SER A 271 -12.52 -14.99 20.98
N GLU A 272 -12.16 -16.01 21.77
CA GLU A 272 -13.11 -17.03 22.22
C GLU A 272 -14.21 -16.48 23.15
N ASP A 273 -13.89 -15.45 23.95
CA ASP A 273 -14.82 -14.81 24.88
C ASP A 273 -15.68 -13.71 24.23
N GLY A 274 -15.42 -13.36 22.97
CA GLY A 274 -16.10 -12.31 22.23
C GLY A 274 -15.78 -10.88 22.68
N VAL A 275 -14.98 -10.68 23.73
CA VAL A 275 -14.66 -9.36 24.33
C VAL A 275 -13.18 -9.03 24.22
N SER A 276 -12.31 -9.95 24.59
CA SER A 276 -10.86 -9.77 24.53
C SER A 276 -10.38 -9.72 23.08
N LEU A 277 -9.23 -9.12 22.83
CA LEU A 277 -8.62 -9.10 21.50
C LEU A 277 -7.88 -10.42 21.25
N SER A 278 -8.09 -11.00 20.05
CA SER A 278 -7.33 -12.17 19.64
C SER A 278 -5.86 -11.84 19.41
N GLN A 279 -4.99 -12.84 19.50
CA GLN A 279 -3.55 -12.67 19.21
C GLN A 279 -3.31 -12.15 17.78
N THR A 280 -4.15 -12.55 16.84
CA THR A 280 -4.09 -12.07 15.45
C THR A 280 -4.44 -10.58 15.38
N ALA A 281 -5.49 -10.14 16.07
CA ALA A 281 -5.88 -8.72 16.10
C ALA A 281 -4.81 -7.86 16.77
N LEU A 282 -4.24 -8.31 17.89
CA LEU A 282 -3.14 -7.63 18.59
C LEU A 282 -1.89 -7.54 17.72
N ARG A 283 -1.56 -8.62 17.00
CA ARG A 283 -0.44 -8.64 16.05
C ARG A 283 -0.60 -7.55 14.98
N HIS A 284 -1.76 -7.50 14.32
CA HIS A 284 -1.98 -6.51 13.26
C HIS A 284 -2.02 -5.09 13.80
N SER A 285 -2.62 -4.86 14.96
CA SER A 285 -2.63 -3.54 15.60
C SER A 285 -1.22 -3.07 15.99
N ALA A 286 -0.39 -3.95 16.54
CA ALA A 286 1.01 -3.64 16.84
C ALA A 286 1.82 -3.34 15.55
N GLN A 287 1.55 -4.08 14.45
CA GLN A 287 2.17 -3.79 13.14
C GLN A 287 1.78 -2.41 12.62
N VAL A 288 0.54 -1.96 12.82
CA VAL A 288 0.11 -0.60 12.43
C VAL A 288 0.93 0.46 13.18
N VAL A 289 1.09 0.32 14.51
CA VAL A 289 1.90 1.26 15.31
C VAL A 289 3.36 1.27 14.86
N LEU A 290 3.96 0.11 14.60
CA LEU A 290 5.33 0.00 14.12
C LEU A 290 5.51 0.61 12.73
N ASN A 291 4.58 0.37 11.81
CA ASN A 291 4.61 0.97 10.47
C ASN A 291 4.53 2.48 10.54
N MET A 292 3.61 3.02 11.34
CA MET A 292 3.45 4.45 11.51
C MET A 292 4.75 5.08 12.05
N PHE A 293 5.37 4.50 13.07
CA PHE A 293 6.54 5.07 13.74
C PHE A 293 7.83 4.87 12.94
N CYS A 294 8.06 3.66 12.44
CA CYS A 294 9.31 3.30 11.79
C CYS A 294 9.39 3.73 10.32
N ASN A 295 8.29 3.61 9.54
CA ASN A 295 8.35 3.89 8.11
C ASN A 295 8.54 5.37 7.80
N GLU A 296 8.06 6.26 8.66
CA GLU A 296 8.33 7.70 8.54
C GLU A 296 9.84 8.02 8.58
N GLN A 297 10.62 7.20 9.29
CA GLN A 297 12.05 7.38 9.49
C GLN A 297 12.93 6.48 8.63
N MET A 298 12.38 5.34 8.18
CA MET A 298 13.08 4.32 7.40
C MET A 298 12.34 4.12 6.07
N ASN A 299 12.84 4.75 5.01
CA ASN A 299 12.28 4.56 3.69
C ASN A 299 12.76 3.22 3.10
N PHE A 300 11.83 2.28 2.90
CA PHE A 300 12.11 0.99 2.26
C PHE A 300 12.04 1.06 0.72
N GLY A 301 11.58 2.18 0.15
CA GLY A 301 11.45 2.37 -1.30
C GLY A 301 10.44 1.42 -1.97
N ASP A 302 9.54 0.81 -1.22
CA ASP A 302 8.61 -0.24 -1.68
C ASP A 302 7.13 0.19 -1.70
N GLY A 303 6.82 1.43 -1.30
CA GLY A 303 5.45 1.94 -1.15
C GLY A 303 4.79 1.54 0.17
N SER A 304 5.59 1.28 1.20
CA SER A 304 5.11 1.04 2.57
C SER A 304 4.30 2.22 3.09
N CYS A 305 3.28 1.91 3.90
CA CYS A 305 2.46 2.93 4.56
C CYS A 305 3.31 3.88 5.38
N CYS A 306 2.95 5.16 5.42
CA CYS A 306 3.65 6.22 6.15
C CYS A 306 5.10 6.51 5.70
N ALA A 307 5.58 5.89 4.64
CA ALA A 307 6.88 6.24 4.09
C ALA A 307 6.84 7.64 3.46
N PRO A 308 7.85 8.50 3.73
CA PRO A 308 7.90 9.80 3.08
C PRO A 308 8.05 9.64 1.57
N PRO A 309 7.48 10.55 0.77
CA PRO A 309 7.65 10.51 -0.68
C PRO A 309 9.14 10.69 -1.03
N GLU A 310 9.62 9.88 -1.98
CA GLU A 310 11.00 10.01 -2.45
C GLU A 310 11.21 11.36 -3.15
N THR A 311 12.25 12.08 -2.75
CA THR A 311 12.66 13.31 -3.42
C THR A 311 13.36 13.00 -4.73
N ALA A 312 12.96 13.66 -5.82
CA ALA A 312 13.58 13.47 -7.12
C ALA A 312 15.05 13.89 -7.10
N ASN A 313 15.91 13.02 -7.61
CA ASN A 313 17.35 13.29 -7.72
C ASN A 313 17.61 14.32 -8.83
N THR A 314 18.68 15.12 -8.73
CA THR A 314 19.05 16.14 -9.74
C THR A 314 19.12 15.54 -11.16
N ARG A 315 19.63 14.32 -11.29
CA ARG A 315 19.68 13.61 -12.59
C ARG A 315 18.31 13.29 -13.15
N GLN A 316 17.36 12.90 -12.30
CA GLN A 316 15.97 12.63 -12.68
C GLN A 316 15.26 13.93 -13.11
N LEU A 317 15.52 15.04 -12.41
CA LEU A 317 14.99 16.34 -12.75
C LEU A 317 15.51 16.83 -14.11
N LEU A 318 16.81 16.67 -14.40
CA LEU A 318 17.41 16.99 -15.70
C LEU A 318 16.82 16.14 -16.83
N LEU A 319 16.62 14.84 -16.59
CA LEU A 319 16.00 13.94 -17.56
C LEU A 319 14.55 14.33 -17.84
N ALA A 320 13.79 14.67 -16.80
CA ALA A 320 12.42 15.15 -16.94
C ALA A 320 12.35 16.46 -17.71
N ALA A 321 13.23 17.42 -17.42
CA ALA A 321 13.32 18.68 -18.16
C ALA A 321 13.63 18.44 -19.65
N ALA A 322 14.60 17.59 -19.97
CA ALA A 322 14.91 17.21 -21.34
C ALA A 322 13.73 16.57 -22.07
N ALA A 323 13.01 15.66 -21.40
CA ALA A 323 11.81 15.02 -21.95
C ALA A 323 10.69 16.03 -22.22
N ILE A 324 10.46 16.98 -21.31
CA ILE A 324 9.48 18.07 -21.47
C ILE A 324 9.85 18.93 -22.68
N VAL A 325 11.12 19.33 -22.81
CA VAL A 325 11.60 20.12 -23.96
C VAL A 325 11.35 19.36 -25.29
N CYS A 326 11.70 18.06 -25.34
CA CYS A 326 11.45 17.24 -26.53
C CYS A 326 9.94 17.14 -26.84
N ALA A 327 9.09 17.01 -25.83
CA ALA A 327 7.64 16.95 -26.02
C ALA A 327 7.08 18.28 -26.56
N VAL A 328 7.48 19.41 -25.96
CA VAL A 328 7.07 20.75 -26.40
C VAL A 328 7.51 21.02 -27.87
N LEU A 329 8.76 20.73 -28.20
CA LEU A 329 9.26 20.89 -29.56
C LEU A 329 8.53 19.98 -30.54
N SER A 330 8.18 18.75 -30.16
CA SER A 330 7.37 17.84 -30.98
C SER A 330 5.97 18.38 -31.22
N ILE A 331 5.32 18.93 -30.20
CA ILE A 331 3.99 19.55 -30.32
C ILE A 331 4.04 20.77 -31.21
N ILE A 332 5.03 21.66 -31.04
CA ILE A 332 5.22 22.86 -31.90
C ILE A 332 5.40 22.44 -33.34
N LYS A 333 6.28 21.46 -33.62
CA LYS A 333 6.50 20.92 -34.95
C LYS A 333 5.21 20.36 -35.56
N TYR A 334 4.43 19.63 -34.79
CA TYR A 334 3.13 19.10 -35.21
C TYR A 334 2.13 20.22 -35.53
N LEU A 335 2.00 21.22 -34.68
CA LEU A 335 1.09 22.36 -34.86
C LEU A 335 1.47 23.19 -36.09
N VAL A 336 2.77 23.45 -36.29
CA VAL A 336 3.29 24.15 -37.50
C VAL A 336 2.98 23.34 -38.77
N HIS A 337 3.13 22.01 -38.71
CA HIS A 337 2.79 21.15 -39.85
C HIS A 337 1.28 21.14 -40.12
N CYS A 338 0.42 21.07 -39.11
CA CYS A 338 -1.03 21.20 -39.24
C CYS A 338 -1.44 22.56 -39.81
N SER A 339 -0.85 23.66 -39.32
CA SER A 339 -1.11 25.02 -39.82
C SER A 339 -0.74 25.17 -41.29
N ARG A 340 0.43 24.65 -41.70
CA ARG A 340 0.85 24.65 -43.11
C ARG A 340 -0.08 23.80 -43.97
N ARG A 341 -0.57 22.67 -43.53
CA ARG A 341 -1.58 21.88 -44.25
C ARG A 341 -2.90 22.62 -44.43
N LEU A 342 -3.37 23.33 -43.40
CA LEU A 342 -4.58 24.16 -43.48
C LEU A 342 -4.41 25.32 -44.46
N GLN A 343 -3.27 25.98 -44.47
CA GLN A 343 -2.97 27.06 -45.46
C GLN A 343 -2.86 26.54 -46.88
N ASN A 344 -2.27 25.38 -47.11
CA ASN A 344 -2.15 24.77 -48.43
C ASN A 344 -3.45 24.11 -48.91
N GLY A 345 -4.37 23.75 -48.03
CA GLY A 345 -5.69 23.18 -48.37
C GLY A 345 -6.69 24.20 -48.93
N VAL A 346 -6.40 25.50 -48.85
CA VAL A 346 -7.22 26.57 -49.45
C VAL A 346 -6.87 26.83 -50.92
N GLN A 347 -5.73 26.30 -51.41
CA GLN A 347 -5.32 26.42 -52.81
C GLN A 347 -5.17 25.03 -53.46
N GLY A 348 -6.25 24.57 -54.12
CA GLY A 348 -6.20 23.58 -55.19
C GLY A 348 -6.20 22.10 -54.81
N TYR A 349 -7.25 21.45 -55.26
CA TYR A 349 -7.33 19.97 -55.41
C TYR A 349 -6.15 19.51 -56.32
N SER A 350 -5.07 19.05 -55.75
CA SER A 350 -4.10 18.23 -56.43
C SER A 350 -3.79 16.98 -55.64
N LEU A 351 -3.98 15.85 -56.32
CA LEU A 351 -3.72 14.46 -55.97
C LEU A 351 -2.81 14.26 -54.75
N VAL A 352 -3.42 13.71 -53.68
CA VAL A 352 -2.72 13.24 -52.49
C VAL A 352 -1.76 12.12 -52.89
N ASN A 353 -0.49 12.45 -52.96
CA ASN A 353 0.58 11.46 -53.06
C ASN A 353 0.74 10.81 -51.68
N THR A 354 0.22 9.59 -51.52
CA THR A 354 0.16 8.81 -50.28
C THR A 354 1.53 8.22 -49.86
N ASN A 355 2.65 8.76 -50.31
CA ASN A 355 4.00 8.30 -49.99
C ASN A 355 4.77 9.20 -49.03
N ASP A 356 4.10 9.85 -48.08
CA ASP A 356 4.80 10.44 -46.93
C ASP A 356 5.05 9.36 -45.87
N ASN A 357 5.93 8.39 -46.15
CA ASN A 357 6.69 7.61 -45.21
C ASN A 357 7.71 8.54 -44.52
N SER A 358 7.25 9.60 -43.85
CA SER A 358 8.12 10.39 -42.99
C SER A 358 8.50 9.49 -41.82
N GLU A 359 9.75 9.01 -41.80
CA GLU A 359 10.35 8.34 -40.66
C GLU A 359 10.00 9.14 -39.39
N PRO A 360 9.56 8.46 -38.29
CA PRO A 360 9.21 9.15 -37.07
C PRO A 360 10.43 9.97 -36.65
N SER A 361 10.28 11.30 -36.58
CA SER A 361 11.40 12.17 -36.23
C SER A 361 11.93 11.71 -34.84
N VAL A 362 13.26 11.64 -34.69
CA VAL A 362 13.96 11.26 -33.46
C VAL A 362 13.37 12.00 -32.26
N LEU A 363 12.98 13.25 -32.46
CA LEU A 363 12.35 14.09 -31.46
C LEU A 363 11.01 13.49 -30.92
N MET A 364 10.17 12.95 -31.81
CA MET A 364 8.90 12.31 -31.45
C MET A 364 9.15 10.99 -30.73
N ALA A 365 10.17 10.23 -31.13
CA ALA A 365 10.55 8.99 -30.41
C ALA A 365 11.04 9.28 -28.99
N LEU A 366 11.87 10.33 -28.82
CA LEU A 366 12.33 10.79 -27.51
C LEU A 366 11.18 11.31 -26.64
N ALA A 367 10.23 12.05 -27.21
CA ALA A 367 9.05 12.51 -26.50
C ALA A 367 8.19 11.33 -26.01
N LYS A 368 7.94 10.32 -26.84
CA LYS A 368 7.22 9.09 -26.44
C LYS A 368 7.96 8.34 -25.34
N LEU A 369 9.27 8.20 -25.45
CA LEU A 369 10.10 7.59 -24.41
C LEU A 369 10.01 8.37 -23.10
N GLY A 370 10.03 9.70 -23.15
CA GLY A 370 9.85 10.57 -21.98
C GLY A 370 8.52 10.35 -21.27
N VAL A 371 7.41 10.21 -22.02
CA VAL A 371 6.08 9.90 -21.47
C VAL A 371 6.07 8.52 -20.77
N ILE A 372 6.69 7.51 -21.38
CA ILE A 372 6.79 6.16 -20.80
C ILE A 372 7.60 6.19 -19.50
N ILE A 373 8.74 6.90 -19.49
CA ILE A 373 9.56 7.04 -18.26
C ILE A 373 8.81 7.79 -17.18
N ALA A 374 8.07 8.86 -17.53
CA ALA A 374 7.23 9.60 -16.58
C ALA A 374 6.14 8.70 -15.97
N TYR A 375 5.51 7.86 -16.78
CA TYR A 375 4.53 6.89 -16.29
C TYR A 375 5.16 5.86 -15.34
N PHE A 376 6.33 5.32 -15.66
CA PHE A 376 7.05 4.42 -14.75
C PHE A 376 7.46 5.10 -13.46
N TYR A 377 7.90 6.36 -13.51
CA TYR A 377 8.21 7.14 -12.32
C TYR A 377 6.96 7.32 -11.44
N LEU A 378 5.83 7.64 -12.05
CA LEU A 378 4.55 7.76 -11.35
C LEU A 378 4.12 6.44 -10.68
N CYS A 379 4.34 5.29 -11.35
CA CYS A 379 3.98 3.97 -10.82
C CYS A 379 4.90 3.50 -9.69
N ASP A 380 6.21 3.76 -9.81
CA ASP A 380 7.22 3.16 -8.94
C ASP A 380 7.63 4.07 -7.78
N ARG A 381 7.86 5.37 -8.07
CA ARG A 381 8.48 6.31 -7.15
C ARG A 381 7.50 7.23 -6.42
N THR A 382 6.24 7.21 -6.79
CA THR A 382 5.22 8.03 -6.13
C THR A 382 4.19 7.15 -5.42
N ASN A 383 3.47 7.74 -4.47
CA ASN A 383 2.32 7.10 -3.83
C ASN A 383 1.01 7.34 -4.60
N PHE A 384 1.11 7.82 -5.85
CA PHE A 384 -0.07 8.11 -6.67
C PHE A 384 -0.88 6.83 -6.96
N PHE A 385 -0.22 5.77 -7.39
CA PHE A 385 -0.87 4.46 -7.51
C PHE A 385 -0.86 3.76 -6.16
N MET A 386 -2.03 3.47 -5.65
CA MET A 386 -2.19 2.71 -4.41
C MET A 386 -1.53 1.34 -4.55
N LYS A 387 -0.62 1.04 -3.63
CA LYS A 387 0.13 -0.21 -3.60
C LYS A 387 -0.43 -1.12 -2.52
N GLU A 388 -0.46 -2.41 -2.78
CA GLU A 388 -0.91 -3.43 -1.82
C GLU A 388 0.11 -4.57 -1.74
N ASN A 389 0.15 -5.23 -0.60
CA ASN A 389 0.97 -6.42 -0.43
C ASN A 389 0.49 -7.51 -1.40
N LYS A 390 1.46 -8.17 -2.04
CA LYS A 390 1.17 -9.27 -2.95
C LYS A 390 0.84 -10.51 -2.12
N TYR A 391 -0.34 -11.05 -2.34
CA TYR A 391 -0.80 -12.28 -1.73
C TYR A 391 -0.84 -13.40 -2.76
N TYR A 392 -0.05 -14.45 -2.52
CA TYR A 392 -0.02 -15.62 -3.36
C TYR A 392 -1.20 -16.54 -3.05
N SER A 393 -1.92 -16.97 -4.07
CA SER A 393 -2.79 -18.14 -4.03
C SER A 393 -2.52 -18.99 -5.27
N GLU A 394 -2.70 -20.29 -5.17
CA GLU A 394 -2.48 -21.20 -6.31
C GLU A 394 -3.33 -20.81 -7.51
N TRP A 395 -4.58 -20.50 -7.28
CA TRP A 395 -5.51 -20.07 -8.32
C TRP A 395 -5.09 -18.76 -9.00
N SER A 396 -4.58 -17.79 -8.23
CA SER A 396 -4.16 -16.50 -8.79
C SER A 396 -2.95 -16.63 -9.72
N PHE A 397 -2.11 -17.66 -9.53
CA PHE A 397 -0.96 -17.93 -10.38
C PHE A 397 -1.29 -18.89 -11.53
N TRP A 398 -1.84 -20.08 -11.21
CA TRP A 398 -2.02 -21.13 -12.21
C TRP A 398 -3.14 -20.86 -13.20
N LEU A 399 -4.18 -20.13 -12.82
CA LEU A 399 -5.29 -19.84 -13.74
C LEU A 399 -4.85 -18.91 -14.89
N PRO A 400 -4.19 -17.77 -14.67
CA PRO A 400 -3.66 -16.95 -15.76
C PRO A 400 -2.61 -17.67 -16.60
N VAL A 401 -1.69 -18.43 -15.98
CA VAL A 401 -0.70 -19.22 -16.71
C VAL A 401 -1.36 -20.28 -17.58
N GLY A 402 -2.33 -21.01 -17.04
CA GLY A 402 -3.11 -22.00 -17.78
C GLY A 402 -3.92 -21.38 -18.92
N TYR A 403 -4.48 -20.19 -18.71
CA TYR A 403 -5.18 -19.45 -19.75
C TYR A 403 -4.26 -19.07 -20.92
N VAL A 404 -3.07 -18.52 -20.63
CA VAL A 404 -2.07 -18.19 -21.66
C VAL A 404 -1.63 -19.44 -22.42
N PHE A 405 -1.42 -20.54 -21.71
CA PHE A 405 -1.07 -21.83 -22.33
C PHE A 405 -2.19 -22.36 -23.22
N ALA A 406 -3.44 -22.31 -22.76
CA ALA A 406 -4.61 -22.71 -23.54
C ALA A 406 -4.75 -21.87 -24.82
N LEU A 407 -4.57 -20.54 -24.73
CA LEU A 407 -4.58 -19.68 -25.93
C LEU A 407 -3.52 -20.12 -26.93
N GLY A 408 -2.31 -20.47 -26.51
CA GLY A 408 -1.26 -20.97 -27.37
C GLY A 408 -1.61 -22.29 -28.09
N LEU A 409 -2.43 -23.15 -27.45
CA LEU A 409 -2.91 -24.38 -28.06
C LEU A 409 -4.03 -24.16 -29.09
N PHE A 410 -4.90 -23.16 -28.87
CA PHE A 410 -6.04 -22.88 -29.76
C PHE A 410 -5.66 -21.99 -30.95
N PHE A 411 -4.70 -21.11 -30.78
CA PHE A 411 -4.23 -20.18 -31.84
C PHE A 411 -2.90 -20.65 -32.40
N THR A 412 -2.91 -21.74 -33.13
CA THR A 412 -1.71 -22.30 -33.80
C THR A 412 -1.58 -21.76 -35.21
N GLU A 413 -0.38 -21.28 -35.56
CA GLU A 413 -0.01 -20.94 -36.93
C GLU A 413 0.96 -21.98 -37.50
N GLU A 414 0.83 -22.24 -38.81
CA GLU A 414 1.76 -23.15 -39.48
C GLU A 414 3.15 -22.52 -39.56
N SER A 415 4.16 -23.23 -39.04
CA SER A 415 5.56 -22.80 -39.13
C SER A 415 6.06 -22.91 -40.57
N LYS A 416 6.53 -21.81 -41.13
CA LYS A 416 7.13 -21.73 -42.46
C LYS A 416 8.52 -22.36 -42.56
N SER A 417 9.13 -22.74 -41.45
CA SER A 417 10.48 -23.27 -41.37
C SER A 417 10.59 -24.49 -40.48
N SER A 418 11.23 -25.52 -40.97
CA SER A 418 11.52 -26.77 -40.21
C SER A 418 12.79 -26.69 -39.34
N ARG A 419 13.47 -25.53 -39.30
CA ARG A 419 14.73 -25.38 -38.53
C ARG A 419 14.42 -25.20 -37.06
N VAL A 420 15.16 -25.89 -36.21
CA VAL A 420 15.13 -25.71 -34.75
C VAL A 420 15.63 -24.31 -34.38
N LEU A 421 15.02 -23.65 -33.41
CA LEU A 421 15.31 -22.27 -32.97
C LEU A 421 15.15 -21.22 -34.08
N HIS A 422 14.09 -21.40 -34.90
CA HIS A 422 13.67 -20.36 -35.85
C HIS A 422 13.23 -19.09 -35.14
N ARG A 423 13.38 -17.91 -35.78
CA ARG A 423 13.11 -16.61 -35.17
C ARG A 423 11.66 -16.50 -34.63
N GLU A 424 10.67 -16.91 -35.41
CA GLU A 424 9.25 -16.85 -35.02
C GLU A 424 9.00 -17.69 -33.77
N GLN A 425 9.52 -18.93 -33.74
CA GLN A 425 9.41 -19.82 -32.58
C GLN A 425 10.14 -19.25 -31.34
N THR A 426 11.34 -18.69 -31.49
CA THR A 426 12.06 -18.11 -30.35
C THR A 426 11.40 -16.85 -29.81
N ASP A 427 10.78 -16.05 -30.67
CA ASP A 427 10.06 -14.84 -30.26
C ASP A 427 8.74 -15.20 -29.54
N GLU A 428 8.03 -16.24 -29.97
CA GLU A 428 6.85 -16.81 -29.28
C GLU A 428 7.23 -17.32 -27.87
N TRP A 429 8.30 -18.13 -27.78
CA TRP A 429 8.77 -18.64 -26.49
C TRP A 429 9.17 -17.52 -25.53
N LYS A 430 9.86 -16.49 -26.01
CA LYS A 430 10.22 -15.32 -25.20
C LYS A 430 8.97 -14.55 -24.74
N GLY A 431 7.96 -14.38 -25.60
CA GLY A 431 6.69 -13.75 -25.25
C GLY A 431 5.98 -14.51 -24.13
N TRP A 432 5.84 -15.81 -24.25
CA TRP A 432 5.24 -16.65 -23.23
C TRP A 432 6.00 -16.58 -21.90
N MET A 433 7.33 -16.65 -21.90
CA MET A 433 8.16 -16.52 -20.70
C MET A 433 7.96 -15.16 -20.01
N GLN A 434 7.87 -14.07 -20.79
CA GLN A 434 7.62 -12.73 -20.24
C GLN A 434 6.27 -12.66 -19.52
N LEU A 435 5.22 -13.28 -20.07
CA LEU A 435 3.91 -13.34 -19.42
C LEU A 435 3.98 -14.11 -18.11
N VAL A 436 4.69 -15.26 -18.06
CA VAL A 436 4.89 -16.01 -16.82
C VAL A 436 5.66 -15.19 -15.79
N PHE A 437 6.68 -14.43 -16.19
CA PHE A 437 7.42 -13.53 -15.29
C PHE A 437 6.49 -12.46 -14.72
N LEU A 438 5.69 -11.82 -15.58
CA LEU A 438 4.74 -10.80 -15.16
C LEU A 438 3.72 -11.37 -14.15
N ILE A 439 3.10 -12.50 -14.46
CA ILE A 439 2.15 -13.19 -13.59
C ILE A 439 2.81 -13.52 -12.24
N SER A 440 4.04 -14.07 -12.23
CA SER A 440 4.75 -14.43 -11.02
C SER A 440 5.07 -13.20 -10.14
N GLN A 441 5.37 -12.07 -10.76
CA GLN A 441 5.65 -10.82 -10.05
C GLN A 441 4.36 -10.19 -9.49
N VAL A 442 3.28 -10.18 -10.24
CA VAL A 442 1.99 -9.58 -9.81
C VAL A 442 1.38 -10.39 -8.67
N THR A 443 1.41 -11.73 -8.78
CA THR A 443 0.82 -12.63 -7.77
C THR A 443 1.71 -12.85 -6.54
N GLY A 444 2.98 -12.41 -6.56
CA GLY A 444 3.92 -12.68 -5.49
C GLY A 444 4.36 -14.14 -5.38
N ALA A 445 4.15 -14.93 -6.44
CA ALA A 445 4.48 -16.36 -6.53
C ALA A 445 5.98 -16.66 -6.36
N THR A 446 6.84 -15.67 -6.53
CA THR A 446 8.29 -15.76 -6.28
C THR A 446 8.67 -16.11 -4.83
N LYS A 447 7.73 -15.97 -3.87
CA LYS A 447 7.93 -16.40 -2.47
C LYS A 447 7.79 -17.92 -2.30
N VAL A 448 7.19 -18.62 -3.26
CA VAL A 448 6.96 -20.07 -3.25
C VAL A 448 8.13 -20.75 -3.96
N LEU A 449 8.89 -21.56 -3.24
CA LEU A 449 10.15 -22.14 -3.72
C LEU A 449 10.03 -22.88 -5.06
N PRO A 450 9.06 -23.79 -5.30
CA PRO A 450 8.93 -24.47 -6.59
C PRO A 450 8.72 -23.51 -7.76
N ILE A 451 7.87 -22.50 -7.58
CA ILE A 451 7.58 -21.51 -8.63
C ILE A 451 8.80 -20.61 -8.85
N TYR A 452 9.49 -20.21 -7.78
CA TYR A 452 10.74 -19.47 -7.88
C TYR A 452 11.77 -20.19 -8.73
N MET A 453 11.96 -21.51 -8.49
CA MET A 453 12.87 -22.35 -9.28
C MET A 453 12.46 -22.41 -10.76
N LEU A 454 11.17 -22.61 -11.04
CA LEU A 454 10.63 -22.62 -12.40
C LEU A 454 10.90 -21.27 -13.11
N VAL A 455 10.59 -20.17 -12.46
CA VAL A 455 10.81 -18.82 -13.00
C VAL A 455 12.28 -18.54 -13.28
N ARG A 456 13.19 -19.05 -12.42
CA ARG A 456 14.64 -18.94 -12.64
C ARG A 456 15.12 -19.72 -13.87
N VAL A 457 14.62 -20.93 -14.07
CA VAL A 457 14.93 -21.74 -15.27
C VAL A 457 14.43 -21.02 -16.53
N LEU A 458 13.19 -20.51 -16.51
CA LEU A 458 12.65 -19.75 -17.64
C LEU A 458 13.46 -18.47 -17.92
N ALA A 459 13.91 -17.76 -16.88
CA ALA A 459 14.74 -16.57 -17.04
C ALA A 459 16.09 -16.88 -17.69
N SER A 460 16.73 -18.00 -17.29
CA SER A 460 17.97 -18.47 -17.92
C SER A 460 17.76 -18.86 -19.39
N SER A 461 16.64 -19.52 -19.68
CA SER A 461 16.25 -19.88 -21.06
C SER A 461 15.99 -18.64 -21.90
N TYR A 462 15.32 -17.62 -21.35
CA TYR A 462 15.08 -16.35 -22.02
C TYR A 462 16.39 -15.64 -22.40
N LEU A 463 17.35 -15.57 -21.47
CA LEU A 463 18.66 -14.99 -21.71
C LEU A 463 19.43 -15.75 -22.78
N PHE A 464 19.40 -17.09 -22.72
CA PHE A 464 20.03 -17.94 -23.73
C PHE A 464 19.46 -17.69 -25.13
N LEU A 465 18.13 -17.71 -25.28
CA LEU A 465 17.47 -17.44 -26.57
C LEU A 465 17.76 -16.04 -27.12
N SER A 466 17.85 -15.06 -26.23
CA SER A 466 18.19 -13.68 -26.62
C SER A 466 19.65 -13.58 -27.08
N GLY A 467 20.57 -14.19 -26.35
CA GLY A 467 22.00 -14.26 -26.73
C GLY A 467 22.22 -15.00 -28.05
N TYR A 468 21.57 -16.14 -28.22
CA TYR A 468 21.61 -16.91 -29.47
C TYR A 468 21.12 -16.11 -30.67
N GLY A 469 19.99 -15.38 -30.51
CA GLY A 469 19.45 -14.51 -31.57
C GLY A 469 20.43 -13.39 -31.96
N HIS A 470 21.08 -12.77 -30.99
CA HIS A 470 22.10 -11.74 -31.26
C HIS A 470 23.33 -12.28 -31.97
N VAL A 471 23.88 -13.39 -31.52
CA VAL A 471 25.06 -14.01 -32.13
C VAL A 471 24.77 -14.43 -33.57
N THR A 472 23.63 -15.07 -33.82
CA THR A 472 23.26 -15.47 -35.19
C THR A 472 23.01 -14.30 -36.11
N TYR A 473 22.47 -13.18 -35.61
CA TYR A 473 22.27 -11.96 -36.39
C TYR A 473 23.61 -11.28 -36.76
N THR A 474 24.50 -11.12 -35.75
CA THR A 474 25.81 -10.48 -35.97
C THR A 474 26.73 -11.33 -36.85
N SER A 475 26.74 -12.66 -36.69
CA SER A 475 27.50 -13.56 -37.57
C SER A 475 27.08 -13.45 -39.03
N ARG A 476 25.78 -13.45 -39.32
CA ARG A 476 25.26 -13.30 -40.68
C ARG A 476 25.53 -11.93 -41.31
N ARG A 477 25.71 -10.89 -40.50
CA ARG A 477 26.03 -9.54 -40.99
C ARG A 477 27.53 -9.28 -41.13
N GLY A 478 28.36 -10.06 -40.41
CA GLY A 478 29.82 -10.01 -40.51
C GLY A 478 30.37 -10.76 -41.71
N ASP A 479 29.57 -11.69 -42.30
CA ASP A 479 29.92 -12.44 -43.50
C ASP A 479 29.43 -11.73 -44.82
N ALA A 480 28.86 -10.54 -44.73
CA ALA A 480 28.42 -9.69 -45.84
C ALA A 480 29.25 -8.38 -45.89
#